data_26ae283d44e0900f92ade489bb609d29
#
_entry.id   26ae283d44e0900f92ade489bb609d29
#
_cell.length_a   1.000
_cell.length_b   1.000
_cell.length_c   1.000
_cell.angle_alpha   90.00
_cell.angle_beta   90.00
_cell.angle_gamma   90.00
#
_symmetry.space_group_name_H-M   'P 1'
#
loop_
_entity.id
_entity.type
_entity.pdbx_description
1 polymer ?
#
loop_
_entity_poly.entity_id
_entity_poly.type
_entity_poly.pdbx_seq_one_letter_code
_entity_poly.pdbx_strand_id
1 'polypeptide(L)'
;MLHRSIMLHAEDRIHVLITRLRESAAPPERQALLDELTEIEASVHEVAHSVVDYQHVMDELDDNILVADKDEVVLYVNDAYIRHTGIAPEQILGKRITELLETGTYFTDPTVPEVIRSRKKVMKLSSMFGRPDSLGFVTGVPIFDDAGEIQYVVACNRGVSTFKELRDNFVHFVEAVNNLQGAAGHVQMVPNSSGIVTPQMVGESPAIPVS
;
A
#
# COMPACT_ATOMS: atom_id res chain seq x y z
N MET A 1 11.61 -5.57 -5.55
CA MET A 1 12.90 -5.60 -6.30
C MET A 1 13.69 -6.88 -6.12
N LEU A 2 13.94 -7.36 -4.90
CA LEU A 2 14.83 -8.49 -4.68
C LEU A 2 14.41 -9.78 -5.42
N HIS A 3 13.13 -10.18 -5.34
CA HIS A 3 12.63 -11.40 -5.99
C HIS A 3 12.67 -11.32 -7.51
N ARG A 4 12.20 -10.21 -8.09
CA ARG A 4 12.23 -10.01 -9.55
C ARG A 4 13.66 -9.91 -10.07
N SER A 5 14.54 -9.21 -9.35
CA SER A 5 15.96 -9.12 -9.70
C SER A 5 16.65 -10.47 -9.63
N ILE A 6 16.33 -11.32 -8.63
CA ILE A 6 16.84 -12.69 -8.53
C ILE A 6 16.35 -13.54 -9.70
N MET A 7 15.07 -13.44 -10.06
CA MET A 7 14.48 -14.18 -11.19
C MET A 7 15.11 -13.76 -12.52
N LEU A 8 15.24 -12.46 -12.79
CA LEU A 8 15.91 -11.96 -14.00
C LEU A 8 17.38 -12.40 -14.06
N HIS A 9 18.09 -12.40 -12.94
CA HIS A 9 19.46 -12.89 -12.87
C HIS A 9 19.57 -14.40 -13.12
N ALA A 10 18.58 -15.17 -12.66
CA ALA A 10 18.49 -16.62 -12.96
C ALA A 10 18.22 -16.86 -14.44
N GLU A 11 17.33 -16.09 -15.06
CA GLU A 11 17.04 -16.12 -16.49
C GLU A 11 18.30 -15.87 -17.32
N ASP A 12 19.03 -14.80 -17.04
CA ASP A 12 20.29 -14.47 -17.71
C ASP A 12 21.32 -15.61 -17.62
N ARG A 13 21.47 -16.23 -16.45
CA ARG A 13 22.39 -17.33 -16.24
C ARG A 13 21.98 -18.60 -17.02
N ILE A 14 20.69 -18.90 -17.05
CA ILE A 14 20.18 -20.03 -17.83
C ILE A 14 20.43 -19.81 -19.32
N HIS A 15 20.17 -18.62 -19.83
CA HIS A 15 20.44 -18.25 -21.22
C HIS A 15 21.91 -18.40 -21.59
N VAL A 16 22.83 -17.98 -20.75
CA VAL A 16 24.27 -18.15 -20.94
C VAL A 16 24.66 -19.63 -20.97
N LEU A 17 24.07 -20.47 -20.12
CA LEU A 17 24.33 -21.91 -20.09
C LEU A 17 23.82 -22.61 -21.36
N ILE A 18 22.63 -22.27 -21.82
CA ILE A 18 22.07 -22.78 -23.08
C ILE A 18 22.98 -22.42 -24.25
N THR A 19 23.45 -21.17 -24.32
CA THR A 19 24.34 -20.71 -25.40
C THR A 19 25.67 -21.48 -25.39
N ARG A 20 26.30 -21.64 -24.23
CA ARG A 20 27.55 -22.42 -24.10
C ARG A 20 27.36 -23.90 -24.46
N LEU A 21 26.23 -24.50 -24.07
CA LEU A 21 25.91 -25.88 -24.42
C LEU A 21 25.70 -26.03 -25.94
N ARG A 22 25.11 -25.08 -26.62
CA ARG A 22 24.94 -25.08 -28.10
C ARG A 22 26.26 -25.02 -28.85
N GLU A 23 27.24 -24.32 -28.33
CA GLU A 23 28.57 -24.14 -28.96
C GLU A 23 29.51 -25.34 -28.76
N SER A 24 29.27 -26.21 -27.80
CA SER A 24 30.10 -27.36 -27.46
C SER A 24 29.74 -28.58 -28.31
N ALA A 25 30.69 -29.29 -28.96
CA ALA A 25 30.46 -30.47 -29.79
C ALA A 25 29.88 -31.68 -29.01
N ALA A 26 28.86 -32.38 -29.55
CA ALA A 26 27.88 -33.03 -28.73
C ALA A 26 27.70 -34.55 -28.87
N PRO A 27 27.46 -35.29 -27.76
CA PRO A 27 26.71 -36.55 -27.68
C PRO A 27 25.19 -36.32 -27.60
N PRO A 28 24.34 -37.39 -27.87
CA PRO A 28 22.86 -37.25 -27.86
C PRO A 28 22.26 -36.79 -26.51
N GLU A 29 22.92 -37.07 -25.39
CA GLU A 29 22.50 -36.62 -24.06
C GLU A 29 22.44 -35.12 -23.89
N ARG A 30 23.22 -34.40 -24.70
CA ARG A 30 23.23 -32.91 -24.71
C ARG A 30 21.92 -32.33 -25.23
N GLN A 31 21.28 -32.96 -26.24
CA GLN A 31 20.04 -32.41 -26.78
C GLN A 31 18.92 -32.46 -25.73
N ALA A 32 18.84 -33.53 -24.95
CA ALA A 32 17.88 -33.66 -23.86
C ALA A 32 18.12 -32.59 -22.78
N LEU A 33 19.37 -32.32 -22.42
CA LEU A 33 19.71 -31.26 -21.47
C LEU A 33 19.39 -29.85 -21.99
N LEU A 34 19.58 -29.61 -23.30
CA LEU A 34 19.21 -28.35 -23.91
C LEU A 34 17.70 -28.14 -23.93
N ASP A 35 16.93 -29.18 -24.20
CA ASP A 35 15.47 -29.13 -24.23
C ASP A 35 14.94 -28.87 -22.82
N GLU A 36 15.48 -29.53 -21.78
CA GLU A 36 15.11 -29.32 -20.38
C GLU A 36 15.47 -27.88 -19.92
N LEU A 37 16.67 -27.39 -20.24
CA LEU A 37 17.08 -26.03 -19.89
C LEU A 37 16.23 -24.98 -20.59
N THR A 38 15.81 -25.22 -21.83
CA THR A 38 14.94 -24.30 -22.58
C THR A 38 13.53 -24.27 -21.96
N GLU A 39 13.02 -25.39 -21.48
CA GLU A 39 11.74 -25.46 -20.77
C GLU A 39 11.80 -24.72 -19.42
N ILE A 40 12.90 -24.87 -18.68
CA ILE A 40 13.15 -24.11 -17.45
C ILE A 40 13.27 -22.61 -17.74
N GLU A 41 14.00 -22.20 -18.79
CA GLU A 41 14.10 -20.79 -19.19
C GLU A 41 12.72 -20.21 -19.49
N ALA A 42 11.88 -20.90 -20.26
CA ALA A 42 10.52 -20.47 -20.57
C ALA A 42 9.66 -20.33 -19.31
N SER A 43 9.76 -21.27 -18.37
CA SER A 43 9.01 -21.23 -17.11
C SER A 43 9.47 -20.08 -16.21
N VAL A 44 10.77 -19.84 -16.11
CA VAL A 44 11.34 -18.71 -15.34
C VAL A 44 10.94 -17.39 -15.98
N HIS A 45 10.99 -17.30 -17.31
CA HIS A 45 10.56 -16.11 -18.06
C HIS A 45 9.09 -15.79 -17.82
N GLU A 46 8.20 -16.79 -17.90
CA GLU A 46 6.77 -16.61 -17.66
C GLU A 46 6.52 -16.11 -16.23
N VAL A 47 7.15 -16.70 -15.21
CA VAL A 47 7.00 -16.25 -13.82
C VAL A 47 7.57 -14.84 -13.63
N ALA A 48 8.75 -14.55 -14.19
CA ALA A 48 9.38 -13.23 -14.03
C ALA A 48 8.55 -12.09 -14.65
N HIS A 49 7.81 -12.37 -15.74
CA HIS A 49 7.04 -11.36 -16.48
C HIS A 49 5.54 -11.38 -16.17
N SER A 50 5.00 -12.46 -15.58
CA SER A 50 3.59 -12.54 -15.18
C SER A 50 3.32 -12.00 -13.77
N VAL A 51 4.34 -11.92 -12.92
CA VAL A 51 4.20 -11.45 -11.55
C VAL A 51 4.12 -9.92 -11.52
N VAL A 52 3.05 -9.40 -10.93
CA VAL A 52 2.92 -7.97 -10.64
C VAL A 52 4.08 -7.55 -9.74
N ASP A 53 4.82 -6.53 -10.15
CA ASP A 53 5.84 -5.92 -9.29
C ASP A 53 5.15 -5.10 -8.19
N TYR A 54 4.73 -5.79 -7.14
CA TYR A 54 4.02 -5.16 -6.02
C TYR A 54 4.81 -4.05 -5.36
N GLN A 55 6.14 -4.12 -5.36
CA GLN A 55 6.97 -3.05 -4.83
C GLN A 55 6.82 -1.79 -5.69
N HIS A 56 6.96 -1.92 -7.01
CA HIS A 56 6.76 -0.81 -7.92
C HIS A 56 5.33 -0.22 -7.79
N VAL A 57 4.31 -1.10 -7.67
CA VAL A 57 2.93 -0.64 -7.44
C VAL A 57 2.82 0.15 -6.14
N MET A 58 3.45 -0.28 -5.05
CA MET A 58 3.44 0.45 -3.78
C MET A 58 4.20 1.77 -3.85
N ASP A 59 5.29 1.84 -4.63
CA ASP A 59 6.08 3.06 -4.82
C ASP A 59 5.31 4.15 -5.57
N GLU A 60 4.37 3.76 -6.47
CA GLU A 60 3.51 4.69 -7.22
C GLU A 60 2.30 5.20 -6.40
N LEU A 61 2.06 4.67 -5.21
CA LEU A 61 0.98 5.15 -4.34
C LEU A 61 1.39 6.43 -3.60
N ASP A 62 0.42 7.34 -3.43
CA ASP A 62 0.63 8.59 -2.69
C ASP A 62 0.54 8.43 -1.17
N ASP A 63 -0.06 7.35 -0.69
CA ASP A 63 -0.11 7.04 0.73
C ASP A 63 1.25 6.54 1.24
N ASN A 64 1.65 6.96 2.43
CA ASN A 64 2.90 6.49 3.04
C ASN A 64 2.75 5.05 3.50
N ILE A 65 3.52 4.13 2.92
CA ILE A 65 3.49 2.72 3.25
C ILE A 65 4.78 2.32 3.94
N LEU A 66 4.64 1.60 5.05
CA LEU A 66 5.71 0.94 5.78
C LEU A 66 5.33 -0.52 6.01
N VAL A 67 6.26 -1.44 5.75
CA VAL A 67 6.10 -2.86 6.05
C VAL A 67 7.13 -3.27 7.08
N ALA A 68 6.68 -3.92 8.15
CA ALA A 68 7.54 -4.52 9.17
C ALA A 68 7.26 -6.02 9.32
N ASP A 69 8.21 -6.75 9.86
CA ASP A 69 8.02 -8.14 10.23
C ASP A 69 7.38 -8.30 11.63
N LYS A 70 7.21 -9.55 12.06
CA LYS A 70 6.67 -9.91 13.37
C LYS A 70 7.52 -9.43 14.56
N ASP A 71 8.79 -9.13 14.34
CA ASP A 71 9.75 -8.64 15.33
C ASP A 71 9.88 -7.10 15.27
N GLU A 72 8.94 -6.42 14.61
CA GLU A 72 8.88 -4.96 14.40
C GLU A 72 10.02 -4.39 13.53
N VAL A 73 10.78 -5.23 12.84
CA VAL A 73 11.87 -4.76 11.97
C VAL A 73 11.28 -4.21 10.68
N VAL A 74 11.64 -2.97 10.33
CA VAL A 74 11.19 -2.33 9.10
C VAL A 74 11.89 -2.97 7.90
N LEU A 75 11.09 -3.56 7.01
CA LEU A 75 11.55 -4.24 5.81
C LEU A 75 11.43 -3.39 4.55
N TYR A 76 10.46 -2.48 4.52
CA TYR A 76 10.17 -1.69 3.33
C TYR A 76 9.46 -0.39 3.71
N VAL A 77 9.77 0.66 2.97
CA VAL A 77 9.02 1.92 2.90
C VAL A 77 8.93 2.34 1.44
N ASN A 78 7.77 2.89 1.03
CA ASN A 78 7.59 3.34 -0.35
C ASN A 78 8.14 4.76 -0.58
N ASP A 79 8.20 5.17 -1.84
CA ASP A 79 8.70 6.49 -2.23
C ASP A 79 7.87 7.64 -1.63
N ALA A 80 6.56 7.47 -1.49
CA ALA A 80 5.71 8.47 -0.82
C ALA A 80 6.12 8.67 0.65
N TYR A 81 6.44 7.58 1.35
CA TYR A 81 6.94 7.65 2.72
C TYR A 81 8.21 8.52 2.79
N ILE A 82 9.17 8.30 1.89
CA ILE A 82 10.43 9.06 1.84
C ILE A 82 10.17 10.52 1.49
N ARG A 83 9.35 10.79 0.48
CA ARG A 83 9.00 12.16 0.05
C ARG A 83 8.35 12.97 1.16
N HIS A 84 7.38 12.39 1.87
CA HIS A 84 6.59 13.12 2.87
C HIS A 84 7.32 13.24 4.22
N THR A 85 8.15 12.27 4.56
CA THR A 85 8.84 12.24 5.85
C THR A 85 10.23 12.86 5.81
N GLY A 86 10.88 12.82 4.65
CA GLY A 86 12.27 13.22 4.50
C GLY A 86 13.26 12.24 5.16
N ILE A 87 12.79 11.06 5.61
CA ILE A 87 13.64 10.05 6.22
C ILE A 87 14.26 9.20 5.11
N ALA A 88 15.59 9.16 5.07
CA ALA A 88 16.29 8.28 4.13
C ALA A 88 16.07 6.79 4.51
N PRO A 89 15.94 5.89 3.53
CA PRO A 89 15.73 4.45 3.78
C PRO A 89 16.74 3.85 4.75
N GLU A 90 18.00 4.25 4.67
CA GLU A 90 19.09 3.76 5.52
C GLU A 90 18.92 4.11 7.00
N GLN A 91 18.12 5.11 7.29
CA GLN A 91 17.83 5.54 8.66
C GLN A 91 16.77 4.68 9.34
N ILE A 92 15.97 3.94 8.57
CA ILE A 92 14.79 3.21 9.08
C ILE A 92 14.81 1.72 8.71
N LEU A 93 15.27 1.34 7.52
CA LEU A 93 15.31 -0.06 7.10
C LEU A 93 16.21 -0.90 8.00
N GLY A 94 15.74 -2.09 8.34
CA GLY A 94 16.44 -3.04 9.22
C GLY A 94 16.42 -2.68 10.70
N LYS A 95 15.76 -1.58 11.09
CA LYS A 95 15.65 -1.16 12.50
C LYS A 95 14.29 -1.53 13.08
N ARG A 96 14.23 -1.72 14.37
CA ARG A 96 12.99 -1.98 15.10
C ARG A 96 12.20 -0.69 15.32
N ILE A 97 10.89 -0.75 15.15
CA ILE A 97 9.99 0.39 15.40
C ILE A 97 10.12 0.88 16.84
N THR A 98 10.22 -0.03 17.82
CA THR A 98 10.38 0.32 19.23
C THR A 98 11.69 1.09 19.47
N GLU A 99 12.80 0.68 18.86
CA GLU A 99 14.09 1.39 18.96
C GLU A 99 14.00 2.79 18.32
N LEU A 100 13.32 2.90 17.17
CA LEU A 100 13.10 4.19 16.51
C LEU A 100 12.21 5.12 17.35
N LEU A 101 11.25 4.57 18.09
CA LEU A 101 10.39 5.31 19.02
C LEU A 101 11.18 5.90 20.18
N GLU A 102 12.11 5.13 20.76
CA GLU A 102 12.98 5.58 21.87
C GLU A 102 13.86 6.78 21.49
N THR A 103 14.21 6.92 20.22
CA THR A 103 14.97 8.11 19.77
C THR A 103 14.12 9.39 19.80
N GLY A 104 12.80 9.29 19.91
CA GLY A 104 11.85 10.42 19.90
C GLY A 104 11.84 11.23 18.60
N THR A 105 12.42 10.69 17.53
CA THR A 105 12.67 11.44 16.29
C THR A 105 11.65 11.10 15.19
N TYR A 106 11.15 9.84 15.15
CA TYR A 106 10.45 9.35 13.97
C TYR A 106 8.94 9.15 14.18
N PHE A 107 8.52 8.62 15.33
CA PHE A 107 7.12 8.29 15.61
C PHE A 107 6.70 8.83 16.97
N THR A 108 5.42 9.20 17.09
CA THR A 108 4.81 9.51 18.40
C THR A 108 4.04 8.33 18.95
N ASP A 109 3.36 7.59 18.09
CA ASP A 109 2.49 6.47 18.46
C ASP A 109 2.33 5.50 17.27
N PRO A 110 3.33 4.63 17.01
CA PRO A 110 3.30 3.71 15.86
C PRO A 110 2.23 2.63 16.05
N THR A 111 1.59 2.23 14.94
CA THR A 111 0.54 1.19 14.95
C THR A 111 1.12 -0.23 14.98
N VAL A 112 2.36 -0.43 14.50
CA VAL A 112 2.97 -1.76 14.32
C VAL A 112 3.01 -2.57 15.62
N PRO A 113 3.53 -2.06 16.76
CA PRO A 113 3.58 -2.83 18.02
C PRO A 113 2.18 -3.22 18.50
N GLU A 114 1.19 -2.34 18.30
CA GLU A 114 -0.18 -2.61 18.70
C GLU A 114 -0.86 -3.67 17.84
N VAL A 115 -0.62 -3.66 16.52
CA VAL A 115 -1.10 -4.70 15.59
C VAL A 115 -0.53 -6.06 15.97
N ILE A 116 0.78 -6.15 16.23
CA ILE A 116 1.44 -7.40 16.64
C ILE A 116 0.80 -7.94 17.92
N ARG A 117 0.63 -7.08 18.94
CA ARG A 117 0.03 -7.48 20.22
C ARG A 117 -1.43 -7.89 20.11
N SER A 118 -2.24 -7.11 19.37
CA SER A 118 -3.68 -7.34 19.26
C SER A 118 -4.06 -8.37 18.21
N ARG A 119 -3.17 -8.65 17.24
CA ARG A 119 -3.40 -9.48 16.05
C ARG A 119 -4.60 -9.00 15.20
N LYS A 120 -4.93 -7.72 15.29
CA LYS A 120 -6.08 -7.11 14.59
C LYS A 120 -5.64 -5.85 13.87
N LYS A 121 -6.46 -5.47 12.88
CA LYS A 121 -6.34 -4.15 12.25
C LYS A 121 -6.50 -3.07 13.32
N VAL A 122 -5.56 -2.15 13.35
CA VAL A 122 -5.57 -0.95 14.20
C VAL A 122 -5.69 0.28 13.31
N MET A 123 -6.53 1.22 13.72
CA MET A 123 -6.63 2.51 13.04
C MET A 123 -6.67 3.60 14.09
N LYS A 124 -5.82 4.60 13.95
CA LYS A 124 -5.76 5.73 14.86
C LYS A 124 -5.34 7.01 14.16
N LEU A 125 -5.69 8.12 14.78
CA LEU A 125 -5.18 9.41 14.39
C LEU A 125 -3.82 9.61 15.07
N SER A 126 -2.79 9.85 14.30
CA SER A 126 -1.43 10.04 14.80
C SER A 126 -0.74 11.17 14.04
N SER A 127 0.17 11.86 14.69
CA SER A 127 1.08 12.77 14.01
C SER A 127 2.36 12.03 13.66
N MET A 128 2.87 12.28 12.46
CA MET A 128 4.19 11.80 12.06
C MET A 128 5.25 12.69 12.70
N PHE A 129 6.33 12.08 13.18
CA PHE A 129 7.56 12.79 13.60
C PHE A 129 7.38 13.86 14.68
N GLY A 130 6.39 13.71 15.56
CA GLY A 130 6.13 14.75 16.57
C GLY A 130 5.75 16.10 15.99
N ARG A 131 5.36 16.18 14.72
CA ARG A 131 4.89 17.40 14.06
C ARG A 131 3.36 17.47 14.12
N PRO A 132 2.77 18.41 14.87
CA PRO A 132 1.31 18.54 14.97
C PRO A 132 0.63 18.80 13.62
N ASP A 133 1.35 19.42 12.68
CA ASP A 133 0.91 19.74 11.33
C ASP A 133 0.88 18.51 10.39
N SER A 134 1.52 17.40 10.78
CA SER A 134 1.54 16.14 10.02
C SER A 134 0.49 15.13 10.50
N LEU A 135 -0.60 15.61 11.08
CA LEU A 135 -1.70 14.76 11.53
C LEU A 135 -2.25 13.91 10.37
N GLY A 136 -2.42 12.61 10.62
CA GLY A 136 -2.93 11.68 9.63
C GLY A 136 -3.62 10.48 10.26
N PHE A 137 -4.40 9.78 9.43
CA PHE A 137 -4.97 8.49 9.79
C PHE A 137 -3.96 7.39 9.47
N VAL A 138 -3.49 6.72 10.51
CA VAL A 138 -2.59 5.58 10.39
C VAL A 138 -3.38 4.31 10.58
N THR A 139 -3.32 3.43 9.56
CA THR A 139 -3.93 2.11 9.60
C THR A 139 -2.83 1.06 9.58
N GLY A 140 -2.79 0.21 10.61
CA GLY A 140 -1.93 -0.97 10.65
C GLY A 140 -2.76 -2.24 10.38
N VAL A 141 -2.28 -3.10 9.49
CA VAL A 141 -2.96 -4.35 9.11
C VAL A 141 -1.99 -5.52 9.26
N PRO A 142 -2.36 -6.59 10.02
CA PRO A 142 -1.57 -7.80 10.08
C PRO A 142 -1.76 -8.63 8.80
N ILE A 143 -0.67 -9.17 8.29
CA ILE A 143 -0.65 -10.18 7.23
C ILE A 143 -0.21 -11.49 7.87
N PHE A 144 -1.03 -12.51 7.76
CA PHE A 144 -0.81 -13.82 8.37
C PHE A 144 -0.22 -14.79 7.33
N ASP A 145 0.62 -15.71 7.81
CA ASP A 145 1.07 -16.86 7.05
C ASP A 145 0.02 -17.99 7.07
N ASP A 146 0.32 -19.11 6.39
CA ASP A 146 -0.56 -20.29 6.31
C ASP A 146 -0.76 -20.97 7.68
N ALA A 147 0.13 -20.77 8.63
CA ALA A 147 0.00 -21.25 10.01
C ALA A 147 -0.84 -20.32 10.90
N GLY A 148 -1.27 -19.16 10.35
CA GLY A 148 -2.02 -18.15 11.07
C GLY A 148 -1.16 -17.28 11.97
N GLU A 149 0.18 -17.30 11.84
CA GLU A 149 1.07 -16.39 12.54
C GLU A 149 1.29 -15.10 11.73
N ILE A 150 1.57 -13.99 12.43
CA ILE A 150 1.87 -12.72 11.75
C ILE A 150 3.18 -12.87 11.00
N GLN A 151 3.12 -12.75 9.69
CA GLN A 151 4.29 -12.69 8.81
C GLN A 151 4.78 -11.26 8.64
N TYR A 152 3.83 -10.32 8.39
CA TYR A 152 4.12 -8.90 8.21
C TYR A 152 3.04 -8.04 8.85
N VAL A 153 3.39 -6.79 9.11
CA VAL A 153 2.45 -5.71 9.41
C VAL A 153 2.64 -4.61 8.37
N VAL A 154 1.56 -4.25 7.70
CA VAL A 154 1.55 -3.11 6.77
C VAL A 154 0.94 -1.92 7.50
N ALA A 155 1.70 -0.84 7.64
CA ALA A 155 1.22 0.44 8.15
C ALA A 155 1.08 1.43 6.98
N CYS A 156 -0.13 1.96 6.82
CA CYS A 156 -0.45 2.97 5.82
C CYS A 156 -0.86 4.26 6.53
N ASN A 157 -0.24 5.39 6.17
CA ASN A 157 -0.61 6.69 6.69
C ASN A 157 -1.11 7.60 5.58
N ARG A 158 -2.32 8.11 5.78
CA ARG A 158 -2.97 9.09 4.93
C ARG A 158 -3.12 10.41 5.66
N GLY A 159 -2.50 11.45 5.16
CA GLY A 159 -2.56 12.80 5.73
C GLY A 159 -3.98 13.37 5.77
N VAL A 160 -4.29 14.16 6.79
CA VAL A 160 -5.61 14.81 6.93
C VAL A 160 -5.89 15.80 5.78
N SER A 161 -4.86 16.34 5.15
CA SER A 161 -5.00 17.15 3.93
C SER A 161 -5.78 16.44 2.83
N THR A 162 -5.51 15.15 2.61
CA THR A 162 -6.22 14.32 1.63
C THR A 162 -7.73 14.23 1.94
N PHE A 163 -8.09 14.16 3.22
CA PHE A 163 -9.51 14.19 3.61
C PHE A 163 -10.17 15.54 3.40
N LYS A 164 -9.41 16.62 3.56
CA LYS A 164 -9.90 17.96 3.25
C LYS A 164 -10.19 18.11 1.76
N GLU A 165 -9.28 17.69 0.91
CA GLU A 165 -9.47 17.69 -0.54
C GLU A 165 -10.67 16.80 -0.97
N LEU A 166 -10.78 15.60 -0.39
CA LEU A 166 -11.91 14.72 -0.65
C LEU A 166 -13.26 15.36 -0.24
N ARG A 167 -13.29 16.00 0.93
CA ARG A 167 -14.47 16.74 1.38
C ARG A 167 -14.81 17.87 0.43
N ASP A 168 -13.83 18.66 0.04
CA ASP A 168 -14.03 19.82 -0.83
C ASP A 168 -14.52 19.36 -2.23
N ASN A 169 -13.94 18.30 -2.77
CA ASN A 169 -14.43 17.66 -4.00
C ASN A 169 -15.87 17.12 -3.87
N PHE A 170 -16.22 16.54 -2.71
CA PHE A 170 -17.56 16.05 -2.45
C PHE A 170 -18.59 17.20 -2.37
N VAL A 171 -18.24 18.33 -1.75
CA VAL A 171 -19.06 19.53 -1.72
C VAL A 171 -19.33 20.01 -3.14
N HIS A 172 -18.31 20.15 -3.98
CA HIS A 172 -18.45 20.53 -5.38
C HIS A 172 -19.32 19.56 -6.18
N PHE A 173 -19.18 18.24 -5.94
CA PHE A 173 -20.04 17.23 -6.56
C PHE A 173 -21.49 17.42 -6.17
N VAL A 174 -21.80 17.62 -4.88
CA VAL A 174 -23.16 17.85 -4.38
C VAL A 174 -23.76 19.11 -5.01
N GLU A 175 -23.00 20.20 -5.10
CA GLU A 175 -23.43 21.43 -5.76
C GLU A 175 -23.74 21.21 -7.23
N ALA A 176 -22.90 20.46 -7.96
CA ALA A 176 -23.12 20.14 -9.35
C ALA A 176 -24.39 19.28 -9.55
N VAL A 177 -24.64 18.30 -8.69
CA VAL A 177 -25.85 17.47 -8.73
C VAL A 177 -27.10 18.29 -8.45
N ASN A 178 -27.07 19.18 -7.46
CA ASN A 178 -28.19 20.06 -7.14
C ASN A 178 -28.53 21.02 -8.29
N ASN A 179 -27.51 21.52 -8.99
CA ASN A 179 -27.67 22.37 -10.16
C ASN A 179 -28.30 21.63 -11.36
N LEU A 180 -28.09 20.31 -11.48
CA LEU A 180 -28.64 19.47 -12.55
C LEU A 180 -30.07 19.00 -12.28
N GLN A 181 -30.47 18.85 -11.02
CA GLN A 181 -31.78 18.25 -10.66
C GLN A 181 -32.95 19.22 -10.67
N GLY A 182 -32.74 20.55 -10.78
CA GLY A 182 -33.82 21.52 -10.77
C GLY A 182 -34.71 21.40 -9.51
N ALA A 183 -35.83 22.04 -9.42
CA ALA A 183 -36.65 22.30 -8.24
C ALA A 183 -37.27 21.10 -7.48
N ALA A 184 -36.82 19.87 -7.68
CA ALA A 184 -37.41 18.66 -7.06
C ALA A 184 -36.79 18.23 -5.70
N GLY A 185 -35.79 18.92 -5.23
CA GLY A 185 -35.10 18.66 -3.97
C GLY A 185 -33.58 18.80 -4.11
N HIS A 186 -32.92 19.27 -3.10
CA HIS A 186 -31.45 19.45 -3.10
C HIS A 186 -30.82 18.74 -1.92
N VAL A 187 -29.58 18.32 -2.10
CA VAL A 187 -28.76 17.75 -1.02
C VAL A 187 -28.07 18.89 -0.28
N GLN A 188 -28.28 18.97 1.02
CA GLN A 188 -27.62 19.94 1.88
C GLN A 188 -26.68 19.24 2.85
N MET A 189 -25.51 19.84 3.06
CA MET A 189 -24.55 19.38 4.04
C MET A 189 -24.90 19.91 5.40
N VAL A 190 -25.27 19.03 6.34
CA VAL A 190 -25.71 19.42 7.68
C VAL A 190 -24.79 18.79 8.72
N PRO A 191 -24.25 19.56 9.69
CA PRO A 191 -23.48 19.02 10.80
C PRO A 191 -24.41 18.21 11.73
N ASN A 192 -24.02 17.00 12.09
CA ASN A 192 -24.71 16.23 13.12
C ASN A 192 -24.31 16.69 14.53
N SER A 193 -24.88 16.07 15.55
CA SER A 193 -24.61 16.36 16.97
C SER A 193 -23.14 16.17 17.38
N SER A 194 -22.34 15.47 16.56
CA SER A 194 -20.89 15.27 16.75
C SER A 194 -20.04 16.22 15.92
N GLY A 195 -20.64 17.19 15.23
CA GLY A 195 -19.95 18.12 14.34
C GLY A 195 -19.51 17.53 12.99
N ILE A 196 -19.87 16.28 12.70
CA ILE A 196 -19.58 15.64 11.43
C ILE A 196 -20.63 16.10 10.41
N VAL A 197 -20.18 16.66 9.30
CA VAL A 197 -21.04 17.15 8.22
C VAL A 197 -21.50 15.96 7.39
N THR A 198 -22.83 15.74 7.32
CA THR A 198 -23.44 14.66 6.53
C THR A 198 -24.41 15.21 5.50
N PRO A 199 -24.55 14.58 4.32
CA PRO A 199 -25.52 14.98 3.32
C PRO A 199 -26.94 14.63 3.78
N GLN A 200 -27.85 15.59 3.69
CA GLN A 200 -29.30 15.37 3.89
C GLN A 200 -30.07 15.86 2.67
N MET A 201 -31.09 15.08 2.26
CA MET A 201 -32.03 15.54 1.25
C MET A 201 -32.98 16.54 1.87
N VAL A 202 -33.01 17.75 1.33
CA VAL A 202 -33.94 18.82 1.73
C VAL A 202 -34.83 19.10 0.52
N GLY A 203 -36.10 18.82 0.64
CA GLY A 203 -37.09 19.10 -0.38
C GLY A 203 -38.50 19.04 0.20
N GLU A 204 -39.43 19.83 -0.32
CA GLU A 204 -40.86 19.69 0.03
C GLU A 204 -41.38 18.38 -0.54
N SER A 205 -41.93 17.51 0.30
CA SER A 205 -42.73 16.39 -0.16
C SER A 205 -43.91 16.96 -0.97
N PRO A 206 -44.10 16.57 -2.23
CA PRO A 206 -45.31 16.96 -2.95
C PRO A 206 -46.53 16.46 -2.17
N ALA A 207 -47.40 17.36 -1.77
CA ALA A 207 -48.66 17.02 -1.13
C ALA A 207 -49.44 16.08 -2.07
N ILE A 208 -49.66 14.85 -1.61
CA ILE A 208 -50.53 13.90 -2.33
C ILE A 208 -51.93 14.51 -2.27
N PRO A 209 -52.58 14.84 -3.40
CA PRO A 209 -53.96 15.29 -3.35
C PRO A 209 -54.82 14.12 -2.91
N VAL A 210 -55.45 14.26 -1.75
CA VAL A 210 -56.49 13.35 -1.29
C VAL A 210 -57.76 13.66 -2.12
N SER A 211 -58.12 12.75 -2.99
CA SER A 211 -59.39 12.71 -3.73
C SER A 211 -60.39 11.83 -3.02
#